data_684b9af469d9031341c747761233c0ba
#
_entry.id   684b9af469d9031341c747761233c0ba
#
_cell.length_a   1.000
_cell.length_b   1.000
_cell.length_c   1.000
_cell.angle_alpha   90.00
_cell.angle_beta   90.00
_cell.angle_gamma   90.00
#
_symmetry.space_group_name_H-M   'P 1'
#
loop_
_entity.id
_entity.type
_entity.pdbx_description
1 polymer ?
#
loop_
_entity_poly.entity_id
_entity_poly.type
_entity_poly.pdbx_seq_one_letter_code
_entity_poly.pdbx_strand_id
1 'polypeptide(L)'
;RVAVVDERCEIGAVYEGIPQNRLGAACDVLSGYPKGPGILTAVRTLSPQVILCDEIGAREEVDSILDALNCGVRVIATAHAATLSELGRRGQIQRLLQSGAFEKLVLLGGGEEPGRVEQIMGAGEFFGKGSGNDDYRSLLFDDRDFPGIGPVPPSVGP
;
A
#
# COMPACT_ATOMS: atom_id res chain seq x y z
N ARG A 1 -15.61 -6.87 -1.60
CA ARG A 1 -15.84 -5.71 -2.48
C ARG A 1 -14.65 -4.78 -2.39
N VAL A 2 -14.05 -4.45 -3.53
CA VAL A 2 -12.86 -3.59 -3.63
C VAL A 2 -13.23 -2.35 -4.42
N ALA A 3 -12.78 -1.19 -3.95
CA ALA A 3 -12.80 0.04 -4.73
C ALA A 3 -11.36 0.42 -5.09
N VAL A 4 -11.10 0.68 -6.35
CA VAL A 4 -9.83 1.21 -6.84
C VAL A 4 -10.00 2.69 -7.10
N VAL A 5 -9.18 3.51 -6.43
CA VAL A 5 -9.10 4.95 -6.71
C VAL A 5 -7.85 5.17 -7.54
N ASP A 6 -8.06 5.37 -8.83
CA ASP A 6 -7.04 5.34 -9.88
C ASP A 6 -6.96 6.70 -10.58
N GLU A 7 -6.26 7.63 -9.94
CA GLU A 7 -6.18 9.02 -10.41
C GLU A 7 -5.51 9.13 -11.79
N ARG A 8 -4.48 8.31 -12.03
CA ARG A 8 -3.69 8.35 -13.26
C ARG A 8 -4.06 7.28 -14.28
N CYS A 9 -5.09 6.48 -14.01
CA CYS A 9 -5.49 5.33 -14.83
C CYS A 9 -4.39 4.27 -15.01
N GLU A 10 -3.51 4.11 -14.02
CA GLU A 10 -2.38 3.18 -14.06
C GLU A 10 -2.75 1.78 -13.56
N ILE A 11 -3.68 1.69 -12.63
CA ILE A 11 -4.13 0.41 -12.04
C ILE A 11 -5.13 -0.27 -12.96
N GLY A 12 -6.19 0.44 -13.32
CA GLY A 12 -7.27 -0.09 -14.16
C GLY A 12 -7.00 0.01 -15.65
N ALA A 13 -6.06 0.88 -16.07
CA ALA A 13 -5.81 1.22 -17.47
C ALA A 13 -7.13 1.53 -18.19
N VAL A 14 -7.99 2.36 -17.59
CA VAL A 14 -9.34 2.62 -18.09
C VAL A 14 -9.31 3.34 -19.42
N TYR A 15 -9.96 2.74 -20.42
CA TYR A 15 -10.17 3.32 -21.74
C TYR A 15 -11.67 3.34 -22.06
N GLU A 16 -12.20 4.48 -22.45
CA GLU A 16 -13.65 4.69 -22.72
C GLU A 16 -14.57 4.17 -21.60
N GLY A 17 -14.14 4.34 -20.34
CA GLY A 17 -14.91 3.90 -19.16
C GLY A 17 -14.79 2.40 -18.84
N ILE A 18 -13.99 1.65 -19.57
CA ILE A 18 -13.81 0.21 -19.39
C ILE A 18 -12.39 -0.08 -18.88
N PRO A 19 -12.23 -0.73 -17.70
CA PRO A 19 -10.92 -1.20 -17.26
C PRO A 19 -10.35 -2.23 -18.21
N GLN A 20 -9.11 -2.04 -18.65
CA GLN A 20 -8.40 -2.97 -19.53
C GLN A 20 -7.66 -4.04 -18.75
N ASN A 21 -7.29 -3.75 -17.50
CA ASN A 21 -6.67 -4.72 -16.61
C ASN A 21 -7.73 -5.60 -15.93
N ARG A 22 -7.35 -6.84 -15.63
CA ARG A 22 -8.22 -7.80 -14.93
C ARG A 22 -8.23 -7.52 -13.43
N LEU A 23 -9.15 -6.70 -12.96
CA LEU A 23 -9.28 -6.33 -11.55
C LEU A 23 -10.26 -7.22 -10.77
N GLY A 24 -10.95 -8.14 -11.46
CA GLY A 24 -11.95 -9.00 -10.84
C GLY A 24 -13.37 -8.42 -10.83
N ALA A 25 -14.37 -9.30 -10.73
CA ALA A 25 -15.78 -8.94 -10.85
C ALA A 25 -16.36 -8.15 -9.67
N ALA A 26 -15.68 -8.16 -8.51
CA ALA A 26 -16.11 -7.44 -7.30
C ALA A 26 -15.33 -6.15 -7.08
N CYS A 27 -14.78 -5.57 -8.15
CA CYS A 27 -13.95 -4.38 -8.13
C CYS A 27 -14.63 -3.23 -8.86
N ASP A 28 -14.84 -2.12 -8.16
CA ASP A 28 -15.33 -0.86 -8.73
C ASP A 28 -14.13 0.08 -8.93
N VAL A 29 -14.06 0.81 -10.05
CA VAL A 29 -12.94 1.69 -10.38
C VAL A 29 -13.39 3.13 -10.48
N LEU A 30 -12.82 4.01 -9.68
CA LEU A 30 -12.94 5.46 -9.79
C LEU A 30 -11.72 5.99 -10.56
N SER A 31 -11.85 6.05 -11.87
CA SER A 31 -10.79 6.46 -12.77
C SER A 31 -10.77 7.97 -12.98
N GLY A 32 -9.58 8.57 -12.94
CA GLY A 32 -9.39 10.02 -13.14
C GLY A 32 -9.91 10.89 -12.00
N TYR A 33 -10.30 10.30 -10.86
CA TYR A 33 -10.65 11.05 -9.66
C TYR A 33 -9.40 11.48 -8.90
N PRO A 34 -9.34 12.73 -8.42
CA PRO A 34 -8.34 13.11 -7.43
C PRO A 34 -8.41 12.18 -6.23
N LYS A 35 -7.27 11.69 -5.77
CA LYS A 35 -7.19 10.56 -4.84
C LYS A 35 -7.94 10.79 -3.52
N GLY A 36 -7.71 11.92 -2.85
CA GLY A 36 -8.39 12.24 -1.60
C GLY A 36 -9.93 12.23 -1.73
N PRO A 37 -10.53 13.08 -2.58
CA PRO A 37 -11.95 13.05 -2.85
C PRO A 37 -12.48 11.71 -3.36
N GLY A 38 -11.69 10.99 -4.18
CA GLY A 38 -12.03 9.68 -4.69
C GLY A 38 -12.20 8.64 -3.58
N ILE A 39 -11.30 8.62 -2.59
CA ILE A 39 -11.37 7.75 -1.42
C ILE A 39 -12.67 8.01 -0.64
N LEU A 40 -12.98 9.26 -0.33
CA LEU A 40 -14.20 9.62 0.41
C LEU A 40 -15.48 9.28 -0.38
N THR A 41 -15.45 9.49 -1.70
CA THR A 41 -16.55 9.11 -2.60
C THR A 41 -16.74 7.59 -2.57
N ALA A 42 -15.67 6.80 -2.70
CA ALA A 42 -15.73 5.35 -2.64
C ALA A 42 -16.37 4.86 -1.33
N VAL A 43 -15.93 5.38 -0.19
CA VAL A 43 -16.50 5.04 1.12
C VAL A 43 -18.00 5.28 1.17
N ARG A 44 -18.45 6.45 0.71
CA ARG A 44 -19.84 6.90 0.82
C ARG A 44 -20.78 6.20 -0.16
N THR A 45 -20.31 5.85 -1.35
CA THR A 45 -21.19 5.40 -2.44
C THR A 45 -21.06 3.91 -2.77
N LEU A 46 -19.86 3.32 -2.60
CA LEU A 46 -19.59 1.96 -3.01
C LEU A 46 -19.58 0.97 -1.84
N SER A 47 -19.51 1.44 -0.60
CA SER A 47 -19.43 0.61 0.61
C SER A 47 -18.36 -0.48 0.47
N PRO A 48 -17.11 -0.15 0.16
CA PRO A 48 -16.06 -1.13 -0.07
C PRO A 48 -15.59 -1.75 1.25
N GLN A 49 -15.07 -2.96 1.18
CA GLN A 49 -14.33 -3.59 2.28
C GLN A 49 -12.86 -3.19 2.24
N VAL A 50 -12.36 -2.95 1.02
CA VAL A 50 -10.97 -2.56 0.76
C VAL A 50 -10.94 -1.44 -0.28
N ILE A 51 -10.14 -0.43 -0.04
CA ILE A 51 -9.76 0.57 -1.03
C ILE A 51 -8.31 0.30 -1.45
N LEU A 52 -8.07 0.29 -2.76
CA LEU A 52 -6.75 0.27 -3.36
C LEU A 52 -6.48 1.62 -4.01
N CYS A 53 -5.35 2.25 -3.68
CA CYS A 53 -4.88 3.47 -4.35
C CYS A 53 -3.35 3.43 -4.53
N ASP A 54 -2.89 4.14 -5.54
CA ASP A 54 -1.47 4.27 -5.84
C ASP A 54 -0.86 5.49 -5.15
N GLU A 55 0.45 5.52 -5.09
CA GLU A 55 1.36 6.65 -4.80
C GLU A 55 0.81 7.73 -3.84
N ILE A 56 0.65 7.35 -2.56
CA ILE A 56 0.24 8.31 -1.53
C ILE A 56 1.40 9.24 -1.15
N GLY A 57 1.09 10.52 -0.96
CA GLY A 57 2.11 11.51 -0.58
C GLY A 57 1.54 12.85 -0.10
N ALA A 58 0.37 13.25 -0.57
CA ALA A 58 -0.24 14.51 -0.21
C ALA A 58 -0.96 14.43 1.15
N ARG A 59 -1.06 15.56 1.84
CA ARG A 59 -1.74 15.64 3.13
C ARG A 59 -3.22 15.26 3.04
N GLU A 60 -3.91 15.76 2.02
CA GLU A 60 -5.34 15.49 1.80
C GLU A 60 -5.62 14.01 1.54
N GLU A 61 -4.72 13.31 0.86
CA GLU A 61 -4.80 11.88 0.64
C GLU A 61 -4.69 11.11 1.96
N VAL A 62 -3.73 11.50 2.79
CA VAL A 62 -3.52 10.91 4.12
C VAL A 62 -4.73 11.13 5.02
N ASP A 63 -5.28 12.34 5.05
CA ASP A 63 -6.49 12.64 5.82
C ASP A 63 -7.67 11.77 5.35
N SER A 64 -7.87 11.62 4.04
CA SER A 64 -8.94 10.80 3.47
C SER A 64 -8.74 9.30 3.73
N ILE A 65 -7.51 8.81 3.75
CA ILE A 65 -7.18 7.43 4.12
C ILE A 65 -7.54 7.18 5.60
N LEU A 66 -7.16 8.09 6.50
CA LEU A 66 -7.50 7.98 7.92
C LEU A 66 -9.01 7.98 8.14
N ASP A 67 -9.75 8.80 7.41
CA ASP A 67 -11.21 8.81 7.47
C ASP A 67 -11.81 7.48 6.97
N ALA A 68 -11.29 6.90 5.88
CA ALA A 68 -11.72 5.60 5.38
C ALA A 68 -11.49 4.48 6.41
N LEU A 69 -10.32 4.48 7.04
CA LEU A 69 -9.96 3.51 8.09
C LEU A 69 -10.86 3.66 9.33
N ASN A 70 -11.19 4.90 9.73
CA ASN A 70 -12.15 5.17 10.80
C ASN A 70 -13.58 4.67 10.46
N CYS A 71 -13.91 4.58 9.18
CA CYS A 71 -15.16 3.96 8.71
C CYS A 71 -15.09 2.43 8.62
N GLY A 72 -13.99 1.80 9.05
CA GLY A 72 -13.80 0.34 9.02
C GLY A 72 -13.40 -0.22 7.66
N VAL A 73 -13.04 0.63 6.70
CA VAL A 73 -12.56 0.21 5.38
C VAL A 73 -11.06 -0.04 5.45
N ARG A 74 -10.58 -1.17 4.93
CA ARG A 74 -9.16 -1.46 4.81
C ARG A 74 -8.57 -0.71 3.62
N VAL A 75 -7.31 -0.30 3.72
CA VAL A 75 -6.63 0.43 2.64
C VAL A 75 -5.34 -0.29 2.25
N ILE A 76 -5.14 -0.46 0.96
CA ILE A 76 -3.88 -0.86 0.35
C ILE A 76 -3.40 0.33 -0.47
N ALA A 77 -2.22 0.83 -0.17
CA ALA A 77 -1.67 1.98 -0.86
C ALA A 77 -0.18 1.77 -1.16
N THR A 78 0.30 2.38 -2.23
CA THR A 78 1.73 2.40 -2.56
C THR A 78 2.36 3.75 -2.24
N ALA A 79 3.66 3.76 -2.01
CA ALA A 79 4.46 4.96 -1.89
C ALA A 79 5.85 4.70 -2.46
N HIS A 80 6.40 5.66 -3.19
CA HIS A 80 7.76 5.56 -3.72
C HIS A 80 8.76 6.16 -2.75
N ALA A 81 9.84 5.43 -2.48
CA ALA A 81 11.01 5.92 -1.78
C ALA A 81 12.24 5.09 -2.20
N ALA A 82 13.41 5.71 -2.26
CA ALA A 82 14.63 4.98 -2.57
C ALA A 82 15.08 4.09 -1.41
N THR A 83 14.71 4.44 -0.17
CA THR A 83 15.01 3.67 1.05
C THR A 83 13.89 3.79 2.06
N LEU A 84 13.80 2.81 2.98
CA LEU A 84 12.88 2.88 4.12
C LEU A 84 13.15 4.10 5.01
N SER A 85 14.41 4.50 5.17
CA SER A 85 14.77 5.71 5.93
C SER A 85 14.22 6.98 5.27
N GLU A 86 14.24 7.07 3.95
CA GLU A 86 13.61 8.19 3.22
C GLU A 86 12.10 8.20 3.41
N LEU A 87 11.46 7.03 3.31
CA LEU A 87 10.02 6.89 3.55
C LEU A 87 9.64 7.40 4.94
N GLY A 88 10.41 7.04 5.96
CA GLY A 88 10.19 7.47 7.34
C GLY A 88 10.39 8.97 7.60
N ARG A 89 11.10 9.68 6.74
CA ARG A 89 11.27 11.13 6.82
C ARG A 89 10.13 11.93 6.19
N ARG A 90 9.29 11.28 5.37
CA ARG A 90 8.12 11.93 4.78
C ARG A 90 7.04 12.09 5.84
N GLY A 91 6.83 13.31 6.32
CA GLY A 91 5.95 13.60 7.44
C GLY A 91 4.52 13.05 7.29
N GLN A 92 3.99 13.01 6.06
CA GLN A 92 2.66 12.47 5.80
C GLN A 92 2.62 10.94 5.93
N ILE A 93 3.63 10.25 5.41
CA ILE A 93 3.76 8.80 5.56
C ILE A 93 4.02 8.43 7.02
N GLN A 94 4.88 9.18 7.69
CA GLN A 94 5.14 9.01 9.12
C GLN A 94 3.84 9.11 9.93
N ARG A 95 3.00 10.11 9.64
CA ARG A 95 1.70 10.30 10.28
C ARG A 95 0.77 9.10 10.08
N LEU A 96 0.69 8.56 8.86
CA LEU A 96 -0.07 7.36 8.56
C LEU A 96 0.42 6.14 9.34
N LEU A 97 1.72 5.91 9.35
CA LEU A 97 2.30 4.77 10.04
C LEU A 97 2.16 4.89 11.57
N GLN A 98 2.33 6.10 12.13
CA GLN A 98 2.15 6.36 13.56
C GLN A 98 0.71 6.25 14.04
N SER A 99 -0.27 6.43 13.15
CA SER A 99 -1.68 6.27 13.50
C SER A 99 -2.07 4.82 13.82
N GLY A 100 -1.20 3.84 13.53
CA GLY A 100 -1.52 2.42 13.66
C GLY A 100 -2.51 1.92 12.59
N ALA A 101 -2.77 2.74 11.59
CA ALA A 101 -3.74 2.48 10.53
C ALA A 101 -3.30 1.37 9.56
N PHE A 102 -2.00 1.18 9.41
CA PHE A 102 -1.41 0.12 8.61
C PHE A 102 -0.78 -0.95 9.51
N GLU A 103 -1.10 -2.20 9.24
CA GLU A 103 -0.55 -3.35 9.96
C GLU A 103 0.78 -3.79 9.36
N LYS A 104 0.91 -3.71 8.05
CA LYS A 104 2.04 -4.26 7.29
C LYS A 104 2.62 -3.26 6.30
N LEU A 105 3.93 -3.30 6.18
CA LEU A 105 4.71 -2.66 5.12
C LEU A 105 5.33 -3.75 4.25
N VAL A 106 5.16 -3.63 2.94
CA VAL A 106 5.76 -4.54 1.97
C VAL A 106 6.74 -3.75 1.12
N LEU A 107 8.01 -4.11 1.17
CA LEU A 107 9.04 -3.54 0.32
C LEU A 107 9.11 -4.34 -0.97
N LEU A 108 8.95 -3.64 -2.08
CA LEU A 108 9.06 -4.22 -3.42
C LEU A 108 10.38 -3.81 -4.05
N GLY A 109 11.05 -4.76 -4.65
CA GLY A 109 12.26 -4.54 -5.41
C GLY A 109 12.03 -3.77 -6.69
N GLY A 110 13.05 -3.02 -7.07
CA GLY A 110 13.16 -2.34 -8.37
C GLY A 110 14.22 -2.99 -9.25
N GLY A 111 14.62 -2.31 -10.33
CA GLY A 111 15.71 -2.74 -11.20
C GLY A 111 15.35 -3.92 -12.08
N GLU A 112 16.13 -5.00 -12.02
CA GLU A 112 15.98 -6.15 -12.93
C GLU A 112 14.75 -7.01 -12.66
N GLU A 113 14.25 -7.02 -11.41
CA GLU A 113 13.05 -7.77 -11.00
C GLU A 113 12.03 -6.85 -10.33
N PRO A 114 11.34 -5.97 -11.09
CA PRO A 114 10.37 -5.05 -10.51
C PRO A 114 9.17 -5.81 -9.92
N GLY A 115 8.76 -5.40 -8.71
CA GLY A 115 7.62 -5.98 -8.01
C GLY A 115 7.94 -7.25 -7.20
N ARG A 116 9.20 -7.70 -7.17
CA ARG A 116 9.61 -8.77 -6.25
C ARG A 116 9.46 -8.29 -4.81
N VAL A 117 8.85 -9.12 -3.97
CA VAL A 117 8.80 -8.83 -2.53
C VAL A 117 10.18 -9.04 -1.92
N GLU A 118 10.79 -7.95 -1.45
CA GLU A 118 12.09 -7.99 -0.78
C GLU A 118 11.95 -8.15 0.72
N GLN A 119 10.94 -7.48 1.30
CA GLN A 119 10.72 -7.52 2.73
C GLN A 119 9.25 -7.26 3.07
N ILE A 120 8.77 -7.91 4.15
CA ILE A 120 7.49 -7.61 4.79
C ILE A 120 7.80 -7.35 6.27
N MET A 121 7.24 -6.27 6.82
CA MET A 121 7.42 -5.93 8.23
C MET A 121 6.12 -5.38 8.83
N GLY A 122 5.99 -5.46 10.15
CA GLY A 122 4.94 -4.77 10.87
C GLY A 122 5.16 -3.25 10.83
N ALA A 123 4.10 -2.47 10.63
CA ALA A 123 4.22 -1.01 10.63
C ALA A 123 4.75 -0.45 11.97
N GLY A 124 4.46 -1.10 13.09
CA GLY A 124 4.99 -0.74 14.40
C GLY A 124 6.50 -0.98 14.55
N GLU A 125 7.04 -1.97 13.85
CA GLU A 125 8.48 -2.28 13.88
C GLU A 125 9.32 -1.23 13.13
N PHE A 126 8.70 -0.55 12.18
CA PHE A 126 9.34 0.50 11.40
C PHE A 126 9.90 1.64 12.29
N PHE A 127 9.19 2.02 13.35
CA PHE A 127 9.62 3.07 14.28
C PHE A 127 10.57 2.59 15.38
N GLY A 128 10.54 1.30 15.73
CA GLY A 128 11.39 0.73 16.78
C GLY A 128 12.87 0.62 16.39
N LYS A 129 13.20 0.75 15.10
CA LYS A 129 14.57 0.61 14.56
C LYS A 129 15.22 1.92 14.10
N GLY A 130 14.67 3.06 14.47
CA GLY A 130 15.08 4.39 13.99
C GLY A 130 16.35 4.98 14.56
N SER A 131 17.33 4.19 15.04
CA SER A 131 18.66 4.72 15.39
C SER A 131 19.75 3.67 15.32
N GLY A 132 20.18 3.33 14.13
CA GLY A 132 21.42 2.60 13.96
C GLY A 132 21.40 1.53 12.89
N ASN A 133 22.21 1.78 11.88
CA ASN A 133 22.72 0.84 10.89
C ASN A 133 21.74 0.14 9.96
N ASP A 134 21.98 0.33 8.67
CA ASP A 134 21.23 -0.16 7.50
C ASP A 134 21.26 -1.71 7.29
N ASP A 135 21.34 -2.51 8.33
CA ASP A 135 21.34 -3.97 8.20
C ASP A 135 19.96 -4.56 8.49
N TYR A 136 19.03 -4.41 7.54
CA TYR A 136 17.68 -4.96 7.58
C TYR A 136 17.61 -6.46 7.27
N ARG A 137 18.74 -7.17 7.19
CA ARG A 137 18.81 -8.59 6.81
C ARG A 137 18.40 -9.58 7.88
N SER A 138 18.01 -9.15 9.07
CA SER A 138 17.80 -10.05 10.21
C SER A 138 16.37 -10.09 10.77
N LEU A 139 15.35 -9.72 10.00
CA LEU A 139 13.96 -9.90 10.41
C LEU A 139 13.47 -11.28 9.99
N LEU A 140 13.51 -12.23 10.90
CA LEU A 140 12.89 -13.54 10.75
C LEU A 140 11.38 -13.40 10.87
N PHE A 141 10.64 -13.94 9.90
CA PHE A 141 9.18 -14.05 9.91
C PHE A 141 8.75 -15.33 10.60
N ASP A 142 7.68 -15.26 11.36
CA ASP A 142 6.95 -16.45 11.79
C ASP A 142 5.95 -16.83 10.69
N ASP A 143 6.06 -18.05 10.15
CA ASP A 143 5.19 -18.60 9.08
C ASP A 143 3.68 -18.58 9.46
N ARG A 144 3.37 -18.28 10.72
CA ARG A 144 2.00 -18.19 11.26
C ARG A 144 1.28 -16.88 10.89
N ASP A 145 2.02 -15.87 10.46
CA ASP A 145 1.44 -14.55 10.14
C ASP A 145 0.73 -14.51 8.77
N PHE A 146 0.97 -15.50 7.91
CA PHE A 146 0.36 -15.59 6.58
C PHE A 146 -0.05 -17.02 6.22
N PRO A 147 -1.18 -17.52 6.74
CA PRO A 147 -1.67 -18.82 6.33
C PRO A 147 -2.07 -18.79 4.84
N GLY A 148 -1.26 -19.40 3.97
CA GLY A 148 -1.52 -19.52 2.54
C GLY A 148 -0.48 -18.91 1.61
N ILE A 149 0.53 -18.22 2.12
CA ILE A 149 1.71 -17.84 1.33
C ILE A 149 2.80 -18.83 1.67
N GLY A 150 3.13 -19.71 0.72
CA GLY A 150 4.24 -20.66 0.87
C GLY A 150 5.57 -19.95 1.09
N PRO A 151 6.59 -20.63 1.64
CA PRO A 151 7.88 -20.02 1.92
C PRO A 151 8.48 -19.41 0.66
N VAL A 152 8.96 -18.17 0.79
CA VAL A 152 9.73 -17.50 -0.27
C VAL A 152 10.96 -18.35 -0.54
N PRO A 153 11.19 -18.84 -1.77
CA PRO A 153 12.35 -19.66 -2.05
C PRO A 153 13.63 -18.87 -1.75
N PRO A 154 14.67 -19.53 -1.18
CA PRO A 154 15.93 -18.86 -0.92
C PRO A 154 16.50 -18.32 -2.25
N SER A 155 16.95 -17.07 -2.23
CA SER A 155 17.64 -16.46 -3.35
C SER A 155 18.83 -17.36 -3.75
N VAL A 156 18.80 -17.91 -4.96
CA VAL A 156 19.96 -18.57 -5.55
C VAL A 156 20.95 -17.44 -5.83
N GLY A 157 22.01 -17.36 -5.02
CA GLY A 157 23.13 -16.46 -5.24
C GLY A 157 23.90 -16.86 -6.52
N PRO A 158 24.73 -15.94 -7.03
CA PRO A 158 25.44 -16.13 -8.29
C PRO A 158 26.44 -17.29 -8.27
#